data_06c1919076f675ebdb9fd00b56e5a6d9
#
_entry.id   06c1919076f675ebdb9fd00b56e5a6d9
#
_cell.length_a   1.000
_cell.length_b   1.000
_cell.length_c   1.000
_cell.angle_alpha   90.00
_cell.angle_beta   90.00
_cell.angle_gamma   90.00
#
_symmetry.space_group_name_H-M   'P 1'
#
loop_
_entity.id
_entity.type
_entity.pdbx_description
1 polymer ?
#
loop_
_entity_poly.entity_id
_entity_poly.type
_entity_poly.pdbx_seq_one_letter_code
_entity_poly.pdbx_strand_id
1 'polypeptide(L)'
;MKVIGLTGTIGSGKSTVAKILKQHGFTIINADKIGHALLGRSRTIKQKVCKVFGTTRRSKLAKIVFNDRSMLLKLNKIMHPAMKKVIRAQLHILKRRHITGIVVEAAVFIEMKLSPLVDELWGIVSPANIAQKRLRHKYTVAEFRARQNNATPLKLIRKYSDELILNKLKLRSFEEKIKKL
;
A
#
# COMPACT_ATOMS: atom_id res chain seq x y z
N MET A 1 12.77 7.30 17.57
CA MET A 1 12.40 6.23 16.62
C MET A 1 11.49 6.81 15.57
N LYS A 2 11.83 6.70 14.30
CA LYS A 2 11.11 7.29 13.15
C LYS A 2 10.05 6.33 12.60
N VAL A 3 8.86 6.85 12.26
CA VAL A 3 7.78 6.11 11.60
C VAL A 3 7.60 6.69 10.20
N ILE A 4 7.90 5.91 9.17
CA ILE A 4 7.82 6.32 7.77
C ILE A 4 6.58 5.70 7.13
N GLY A 5 5.71 6.52 6.55
CA GLY A 5 4.66 6.08 5.65
C GLY A 5 5.23 5.85 4.24
N LEU A 6 4.84 4.77 3.58
CA LEU A 6 5.28 4.45 2.24
C LEU A 6 4.10 4.24 1.32
N THR A 7 3.90 5.17 0.40
CA THR A 7 2.86 5.11 -0.63
C THR A 7 3.45 5.21 -2.03
N GLY A 8 2.61 5.15 -3.06
CA GLY A 8 3.08 5.38 -4.43
C GLY A 8 2.29 4.62 -5.49
N THR A 9 2.61 4.89 -6.76
CA THR A 9 1.92 4.33 -7.92
C THR A 9 2.09 2.81 -8.03
N ILE A 10 1.23 2.17 -8.82
CA ILE A 10 1.36 0.74 -9.13
C ILE A 10 2.71 0.47 -9.81
N GLY A 11 3.42 -0.58 -9.41
CA GLY A 11 4.72 -0.95 -10.00
C GLY A 11 5.86 0.03 -9.74
N SER A 12 5.68 1.00 -8.83
CA SER A 12 6.70 2.01 -8.54
C SER A 12 7.91 1.51 -7.76
N GLY A 13 7.83 0.34 -7.12
CA GLY A 13 8.92 -0.21 -6.31
C GLY A 13 8.79 0.05 -4.80
N LYS A 14 7.59 0.34 -4.28
CA LYS A 14 7.34 0.47 -2.83
C LYS A 14 7.93 -0.69 -2.03
N SER A 15 7.61 -1.92 -2.43
CA SER A 15 8.09 -3.11 -1.72
C SER A 15 9.60 -3.29 -1.78
N THR A 16 10.26 -2.74 -2.81
CA THR A 16 11.73 -2.68 -2.89
C THR A 16 12.27 -1.73 -1.83
N VAL A 17 11.69 -0.52 -1.72
CA VAL A 17 12.06 0.45 -0.66
C VAL A 17 11.84 -0.15 0.72
N ALA A 18 10.67 -0.77 0.95
CA ALA A 18 10.38 -1.43 2.22
C ALA A 18 11.39 -2.53 2.55
N LYS A 19 11.84 -3.32 1.55
CA LYS A 19 12.87 -4.36 1.72
C LYS A 19 14.22 -3.75 2.11
N ILE A 20 14.64 -2.67 1.44
CA ILE A 20 15.90 -1.96 1.75
C ILE A 20 15.86 -1.42 3.18
N LEU A 21 14.79 -0.70 3.55
CA LEU A 21 14.63 -0.17 4.91
C LEU A 21 14.61 -1.29 5.97
N LYS A 22 14.02 -2.45 5.65
CA LYS A 22 14.08 -3.62 6.52
C LYS A 22 15.51 -4.12 6.74
N GLN A 23 16.36 -4.12 5.72
CA GLN A 23 17.79 -4.46 5.83
C GLN A 23 18.57 -3.47 6.70
N HIS A 24 18.07 -2.23 6.83
CA HIS A 24 18.58 -1.20 7.71
C HIS A 24 17.91 -1.16 9.10
N GLY A 25 17.27 -2.26 9.52
CA GLY A 25 16.73 -2.41 10.88
C GLY A 25 15.29 -1.90 11.07
N PHE A 26 14.65 -1.38 10.02
CA PHE A 26 13.25 -0.95 10.14
C PHE A 26 12.27 -2.14 10.18
N THR A 27 11.27 -2.05 11.03
CA THR A 27 10.16 -3.01 11.07
C THR A 27 9.05 -2.59 10.09
N ILE A 28 8.58 -3.52 9.26
CA ILE A 28 7.60 -3.22 8.21
C ILE A 28 6.18 -3.64 8.64
N ILE A 29 5.25 -2.69 8.64
CA ILE A 29 3.81 -2.90 8.71
C ILE A 29 3.25 -2.79 7.29
N ASN A 30 2.79 -3.90 6.72
CA ASN A 30 2.26 -3.93 5.36
C ASN A 30 0.72 -3.97 5.40
N ALA A 31 0.08 -2.85 5.00
CA ALA A 31 -1.37 -2.71 5.03
C ALA A 31 -2.09 -3.70 4.10
N ASP A 32 -1.50 -4.05 2.95
CA ASP A 32 -2.11 -5.02 2.02
C ASP A 32 -2.16 -6.42 2.64
N LYS A 33 -1.11 -6.83 3.35
CA LYS A 33 -1.09 -8.10 4.11
C LYS A 33 -2.13 -8.08 5.24
N ILE A 34 -2.28 -6.96 5.94
CA ILE A 34 -3.31 -6.79 6.99
C ILE A 34 -4.71 -6.93 6.37
N GLY A 35 -4.98 -6.27 5.26
CA GLY A 35 -6.25 -6.39 4.54
C GLY A 35 -6.55 -7.85 4.14
N HIS A 36 -5.56 -8.56 3.63
CA HIS A 36 -5.68 -9.98 3.30
C HIS A 36 -5.97 -10.86 4.51
N ALA A 37 -5.27 -10.62 5.62
CA ALA A 37 -5.47 -11.36 6.86
C ALA A 37 -6.87 -11.11 7.45
N LEU A 38 -7.34 -9.87 7.45
CA LEU A 38 -8.68 -9.52 7.89
C LEU A 38 -9.76 -10.20 7.06
N LEU A 39 -9.66 -10.15 5.73
CA LEU A 39 -10.61 -10.81 4.85
C LEU A 39 -10.58 -12.34 5.01
N GLY A 40 -9.41 -12.92 5.27
CA GLY A 40 -9.23 -14.37 5.45
C GLY A 40 -9.63 -14.89 6.83
N ARG A 41 -9.46 -14.10 7.89
CA ARG A 41 -9.55 -14.59 9.29
C ARG A 41 -10.66 -13.93 10.12
N SER A 42 -11.05 -12.68 9.82
CA SER A 42 -12.06 -11.98 10.62
C SER A 42 -13.48 -12.40 10.22
N ARG A 43 -14.19 -13.06 11.11
CA ARG A 43 -15.60 -13.46 10.91
C ARG A 43 -16.48 -12.25 10.60
N THR A 44 -16.34 -11.16 11.36
CA THR A 44 -17.10 -9.91 11.18
C THR A 44 -16.86 -9.27 9.81
N ILE A 45 -15.60 -9.20 9.35
CA ILE A 45 -15.27 -8.64 8.04
C ILE A 45 -15.81 -9.53 6.93
N LYS A 46 -15.64 -10.86 7.04
CA LYS A 46 -16.21 -11.82 6.07
C LYS A 46 -17.71 -11.65 5.92
N GLN A 47 -18.45 -11.57 7.04
CA GLN A 47 -19.90 -11.38 7.01
C GLN A 47 -20.31 -10.08 6.32
N LYS A 48 -19.67 -8.94 6.68
CA LYS A 48 -19.94 -7.64 6.04
C LYS A 48 -19.65 -7.66 4.54
N VAL A 49 -18.51 -8.24 4.14
CA VAL A 49 -18.12 -8.32 2.73
C VAL A 49 -19.06 -9.28 1.97
N CYS A 50 -19.39 -10.44 2.55
CA CYS A 50 -20.30 -11.40 1.92
C CYS A 50 -21.71 -10.80 1.72
N LYS A 51 -22.22 -10.04 2.69
CA LYS A 51 -23.52 -9.36 2.59
C LYS A 51 -23.59 -8.39 1.40
N VAL A 52 -22.49 -7.69 1.10
CA VAL A 52 -22.46 -6.67 0.02
C VAL A 52 -22.08 -7.26 -1.32
N PHE A 53 -21.18 -8.25 -1.36
CA PHE A 53 -20.55 -8.74 -2.58
C PHE A 53 -20.93 -10.19 -2.95
N GLY A 54 -21.68 -10.88 -2.10
CA GLY A 54 -22.02 -12.31 -2.28
C GLY A 54 -20.82 -13.25 -2.21
N THR A 55 -19.61 -12.73 -1.93
CA THR A 55 -18.38 -13.51 -1.94
C THR A 55 -17.30 -12.88 -1.07
N THR A 56 -16.41 -13.72 -0.52
CA THR A 56 -15.15 -13.30 0.12
C THR A 56 -13.93 -13.79 -0.65
N ARG A 57 -14.11 -14.51 -1.77
CA ARG A 57 -13.01 -14.98 -2.62
C ARG A 57 -12.33 -13.80 -3.30
N ARG A 58 -11.03 -13.60 -3.05
CA ARG A 58 -10.25 -12.45 -3.52
C ARG A 58 -10.30 -12.27 -5.03
N SER A 59 -10.21 -13.34 -5.82
CA SER A 59 -10.26 -13.27 -7.27
C SER A 59 -11.61 -12.74 -7.78
N LYS A 60 -12.73 -13.18 -7.17
CA LYS A 60 -14.07 -12.67 -7.49
C LYS A 60 -14.24 -11.22 -7.05
N LEU A 61 -13.84 -10.87 -5.81
CA LEU A 61 -13.87 -9.48 -5.33
C LEU A 61 -13.04 -8.55 -6.21
N ALA A 62 -11.84 -8.97 -6.62
CA ALA A 62 -10.98 -8.18 -7.50
C ALA A 62 -11.69 -7.85 -8.84
N LYS A 63 -12.34 -8.85 -9.48
CA LYS A 63 -13.10 -8.62 -10.70
C LYS A 63 -14.23 -7.60 -10.51
N ILE A 64 -14.97 -7.68 -9.40
CA ILE A 64 -16.06 -6.74 -9.07
C ILE A 64 -15.50 -5.33 -8.88
N VAL A 65 -14.53 -5.15 -7.97
CA VAL A 65 -14.11 -3.82 -7.53
C VAL A 65 -13.19 -3.09 -8.51
N PHE A 66 -12.47 -3.79 -9.40
CA PHE A 66 -11.66 -3.13 -10.42
C PHE A 66 -12.46 -2.68 -11.64
N ASN A 67 -13.65 -3.25 -11.85
CA ASN A 67 -14.56 -2.86 -12.92
C ASN A 67 -15.62 -1.84 -12.48
N ASP A 68 -15.84 -1.68 -11.16
CA ASP A 68 -16.82 -0.76 -10.60
C ASP A 68 -16.24 0.03 -9.42
N ARG A 69 -16.04 1.32 -9.65
CA ARG A 69 -15.50 2.24 -8.62
C ARG A 69 -16.44 2.37 -7.41
N SER A 70 -17.74 2.29 -7.60
CA SER A 70 -18.70 2.35 -6.49
C SER A 70 -18.55 1.16 -5.56
N MET A 71 -18.34 -0.02 -6.13
CA MET A 71 -18.08 -1.25 -5.39
C MET A 71 -16.71 -1.20 -4.68
N LEU A 72 -15.67 -0.64 -5.33
CA LEU A 72 -14.39 -0.40 -4.66
C LEU A 72 -14.56 0.47 -3.42
N LEU A 73 -15.32 1.58 -3.51
CA LEU A 73 -15.59 2.45 -2.37
C LEU A 73 -16.37 1.75 -1.26
N LYS A 74 -17.35 0.88 -1.59
CA LYS A 74 -18.07 0.06 -0.60
C LYS A 74 -17.12 -0.90 0.12
N LEU A 75 -16.22 -1.57 -0.62
CA LEU A 75 -15.22 -2.44 -0.02
C LEU A 75 -14.29 -1.66 0.93
N ASN A 76 -13.83 -0.50 0.49
CA ASN A 76 -12.96 0.37 1.27
C ASN A 76 -13.63 0.84 2.58
N LYS A 77 -14.94 1.19 2.55
CA LYS A 77 -15.70 1.54 3.76
C LYS A 77 -15.72 0.40 4.79
N ILE A 78 -15.74 -0.84 4.35
CA ILE A 78 -15.71 -2.01 5.25
C ILE A 78 -14.29 -2.27 5.75
N MET A 79 -13.30 -2.22 4.85
CA MET A 79 -11.94 -2.69 5.13
C MET A 79 -11.07 -1.64 5.83
N HIS A 80 -11.10 -0.37 5.39
CA HIS A 80 -10.17 0.66 5.88
C HIS A 80 -10.25 0.89 7.40
N PRO A 81 -11.43 0.98 8.05
CA PRO A 81 -11.49 1.15 9.50
C PRO A 81 -10.86 -0.01 10.26
N ALA A 82 -11.12 -1.23 9.83
CA ALA A 82 -10.55 -2.43 10.45
C ALA A 82 -9.03 -2.51 10.25
N MET A 83 -8.54 -2.23 9.05
CA MET A 83 -7.10 -2.17 8.75
C MET A 83 -6.41 -1.09 9.59
N LYS A 84 -6.98 0.11 9.66
CA LYS A 84 -6.45 1.22 10.47
C LYS A 84 -6.35 0.86 11.95
N LYS A 85 -7.36 0.15 12.50
CA LYS A 85 -7.32 -0.34 13.89
C LYS A 85 -6.14 -1.28 14.12
N VAL A 86 -5.91 -2.24 13.21
CA VAL A 86 -4.78 -3.19 13.31
C VAL A 86 -3.44 -2.46 13.19
N ILE A 87 -3.31 -1.53 12.22
CA ILE A 87 -2.07 -0.74 12.04
C ILE A 87 -1.76 0.05 13.31
N ARG A 88 -2.76 0.74 13.91
CA ARG A 88 -2.58 1.48 15.16
C ARG A 88 -2.11 0.58 16.31
N ALA A 89 -2.73 -0.59 16.46
CA ALA A 89 -2.34 -1.55 17.48
C ALA A 89 -0.89 -2.04 17.29
N GLN A 90 -0.51 -2.38 16.05
CA GLN A 90 0.87 -2.78 15.75
C GLN A 90 1.87 -1.66 16.00
N LEU A 91 1.57 -0.42 15.61
CA LEU A 91 2.39 0.75 15.90
C LEU A 91 2.58 0.94 17.40
N HIS A 92 1.50 0.83 18.18
CA HIS A 92 1.56 0.97 19.64
C HIS A 92 2.48 -0.07 20.27
N ILE A 93 2.39 -1.33 19.85
CA ILE A 93 3.26 -2.42 20.33
C ILE A 93 4.71 -2.18 19.93
N LEU A 94 4.96 -1.82 18.67
CA LEU A 94 6.31 -1.65 18.14
C LEU A 94 7.02 -0.41 18.71
N LYS A 95 6.28 0.67 19.00
CA LYS A 95 6.83 1.88 19.63
C LYS A 95 7.43 1.65 21.01
N ARG A 96 7.08 0.54 21.67
CA ARG A 96 7.64 0.14 22.97
C ARG A 96 8.89 -0.74 22.86
N ARG A 97 9.32 -1.07 21.64
CA ARG A 97 10.49 -1.94 21.38
C ARG A 97 11.71 -1.09 21.01
N HIS A 98 12.90 -1.58 21.34
CA HIS A 98 14.16 -1.01 20.87
C HIS A 98 14.41 -1.41 19.42
N ILE A 99 13.87 -0.62 18.46
CA ILE A 99 14.01 -0.82 17.00
C ILE A 99 14.42 0.49 16.35
N THR A 100 15.12 0.42 15.22
CA THR A 100 15.59 1.58 14.44
C THR A 100 14.44 2.49 14.02
N GLY A 101 13.36 1.91 13.52
CA GLY A 101 12.18 2.62 13.05
C GLY A 101 11.11 1.70 12.51
N ILE A 102 10.00 2.28 12.09
CA ILE A 102 8.85 1.55 11.54
C ILE A 102 8.51 2.11 10.16
N VAL A 103 8.19 1.23 9.22
CA VAL A 103 7.64 1.59 7.92
C VAL A 103 6.21 1.09 7.83
N VAL A 104 5.26 1.97 7.51
CA VAL A 104 3.88 1.62 7.20
C VAL A 104 3.71 1.67 5.68
N GLU A 105 3.74 0.51 5.03
CA GLU A 105 3.56 0.38 3.58
C GLU A 105 2.08 0.23 3.24
N ALA A 106 1.52 1.14 2.43
CA ALA A 106 0.15 1.06 1.93
C ALA A 106 0.02 1.69 0.54
N ALA A 107 -0.61 1.00 -0.43
CA ALA A 107 -0.91 1.57 -1.74
C ALA A 107 -1.97 2.67 -1.65
N VAL A 108 -2.93 2.55 -0.73
CA VAL A 108 -4.05 3.46 -0.50
C VAL A 108 -3.88 4.26 0.81
N PHE A 109 -2.65 4.69 1.07
CA PHE A 109 -2.25 5.35 2.32
C PHE A 109 -3.07 6.61 2.61
N ILE A 110 -3.26 7.44 1.58
CA ILE A 110 -3.95 8.72 1.65
C ILE A 110 -5.45 8.49 1.86
N GLU A 111 -6.06 7.57 1.10
CA GLU A 111 -7.47 7.21 1.20
C GLU A 111 -7.83 6.61 2.58
N MET A 112 -6.90 5.89 3.17
CA MET A 112 -7.03 5.37 4.53
C MET A 112 -6.83 6.43 5.60
N LYS A 113 -6.40 7.64 5.23
CA LYS A 113 -6.08 8.75 6.16
C LYS A 113 -5.09 8.28 7.24
N LEU A 114 -3.96 7.70 6.81
CA LEU A 114 -2.93 7.18 7.72
C LEU A 114 -1.86 8.23 8.08
N SER A 115 -1.82 9.38 7.41
CA SER A 115 -0.81 10.43 7.63
C SER A 115 -0.61 10.82 9.10
N PRO A 116 -1.65 10.93 9.95
CA PRO A 116 -1.45 11.23 11.37
C PRO A 116 -0.76 10.13 12.19
N LEU A 117 -0.45 8.99 11.59
CA LEU A 117 0.19 7.83 12.26
C LEU A 117 1.68 7.73 11.98
N VAL A 118 2.23 8.59 11.12
CA VAL A 118 3.62 8.58 10.67
C VAL A 118 4.26 9.95 10.83
N ASP A 119 5.58 9.98 10.92
CA ASP A 119 6.35 11.22 11.04
C ASP A 119 6.63 11.83 9.66
N GLU A 120 6.79 10.98 8.63
CA GLU A 120 6.98 11.36 7.24
C GLU A 120 6.27 10.41 6.30
N LEU A 121 5.75 10.91 5.17
CA LEU A 121 5.18 10.13 4.09
C LEU A 121 6.07 10.18 2.84
N TRP A 122 6.61 9.04 2.43
CA TRP A 122 7.40 8.90 1.21
C TRP A 122 6.54 8.40 0.06
N GLY A 123 6.48 9.17 -1.02
CA GLY A 123 5.79 8.84 -2.26
C GLY A 123 6.73 8.21 -3.29
N ILE A 124 6.57 6.92 -3.58
CA ILE A 124 7.37 6.24 -4.60
C ILE A 124 6.61 6.28 -5.92
N VAL A 125 7.20 6.89 -6.94
CA VAL A 125 6.57 7.03 -8.25
C VAL A 125 7.45 6.46 -9.36
N SER A 126 6.83 5.95 -10.40
CA SER A 126 7.51 5.46 -11.61
C SER A 126 6.68 5.83 -12.84
N PRO A 127 7.29 6.15 -13.98
CA PRO A 127 6.58 6.30 -15.24
C PRO A 127 5.74 5.04 -15.56
N ALA A 128 4.54 5.26 -16.11
CA ALA A 128 3.58 4.17 -16.35
C ALA A 128 4.13 3.06 -17.26
N ASN A 129 4.87 3.43 -18.30
CA ASN A 129 5.51 2.48 -19.22
C ASN A 129 6.54 1.59 -18.52
N ILE A 130 7.34 2.16 -17.59
CA ILE A 130 8.32 1.39 -16.80
C ILE A 130 7.58 0.47 -15.81
N ALA A 131 6.57 0.97 -15.12
CA ALA A 131 5.77 0.19 -14.17
C ALA A 131 5.05 -0.97 -14.87
N GLN A 132 4.45 -0.74 -16.05
CA GLN A 132 3.80 -1.74 -16.86
C GLN A 132 4.78 -2.83 -17.32
N LYS A 133 5.98 -2.44 -17.82
CA LYS A 133 7.03 -3.38 -18.21
C LYS A 133 7.48 -4.27 -17.04
N ARG A 134 7.61 -3.71 -15.83
CA ARG A 134 7.95 -4.46 -14.60
C ARG A 134 6.88 -5.47 -14.20
N LEU A 135 5.62 -5.18 -14.46
CA LEU A 135 4.49 -6.00 -14.03
C LEU A 135 3.87 -6.86 -15.14
N ARG A 136 4.46 -6.91 -16.35
CA ARG A 136 3.95 -7.67 -17.50
C ARG A 136 3.78 -9.18 -17.24
N HIS A 137 4.58 -9.73 -16.31
CA HIS A 137 4.47 -11.14 -15.90
C HIS A 137 3.29 -11.41 -14.95
N LYS A 138 2.68 -10.36 -14.39
CA LYS A 138 1.64 -10.46 -13.37
C LYS A 138 0.27 -9.96 -13.85
N TYR A 139 0.25 -9.02 -14.77
CA TYR A 139 -0.97 -8.38 -15.26
C TYR A 139 -0.93 -8.20 -16.77
N THR A 140 -2.07 -8.41 -17.41
CA THR A 140 -2.31 -7.95 -18.78
C THR A 140 -2.31 -6.42 -18.84
N VAL A 141 -2.24 -5.85 -20.05
CA VAL A 141 -2.31 -4.40 -20.25
C VAL A 141 -3.60 -3.82 -19.71
N ALA A 142 -4.73 -4.50 -19.98
CA ALA A 142 -6.05 -4.09 -19.50
C ALA A 142 -6.15 -4.10 -17.98
N GLU A 143 -5.69 -5.16 -17.33
CA GLU A 143 -5.66 -5.27 -15.86
C GLU A 143 -4.75 -4.22 -15.22
N PHE A 144 -3.60 -3.93 -15.83
CA PHE A 144 -2.71 -2.87 -15.34
C PHE A 144 -3.40 -1.50 -15.41
N ARG A 145 -4.04 -1.16 -16.54
CA ARG A 145 -4.79 0.09 -16.71
C ARG A 145 -5.94 0.21 -15.72
N ALA A 146 -6.74 -0.84 -15.55
CA ALA A 146 -7.84 -0.85 -14.57
C ALA A 146 -7.34 -0.58 -13.14
N ARG A 147 -6.21 -1.18 -12.74
CA ARG A 147 -5.59 -0.94 -11.43
C ARG A 147 -5.00 0.45 -11.30
N GLN A 148 -4.41 0.99 -12.37
CA GLN A 148 -3.87 2.34 -12.40
C GLN A 148 -4.97 3.39 -12.24
N ASN A 149 -6.11 3.22 -12.92
CA ASN A 149 -7.26 4.12 -12.83
C ASN A 149 -7.90 4.13 -11.43
N ASN A 150 -7.79 3.02 -10.70
CA ASN A 150 -8.32 2.86 -9.33
C ASN A 150 -7.26 3.13 -8.24
N ALA A 151 -6.02 3.43 -8.61
CA ALA A 151 -4.96 3.77 -7.67
C ALA A 151 -5.03 5.24 -7.23
N THR A 152 -4.34 5.56 -6.14
CA THR A 152 -4.14 6.95 -5.70
C THR A 152 -3.59 7.80 -6.83
N PRO A 153 -4.26 8.90 -7.23
CA PRO A 153 -3.76 9.78 -8.28
C PRO A 153 -2.38 10.37 -7.95
N LEU A 154 -1.52 10.45 -8.96
CA LEU A 154 -0.17 11.00 -8.79
C LEU A 154 -0.17 12.42 -8.18
N LYS A 155 -1.18 13.26 -8.54
CA LYS A 155 -1.37 14.61 -7.97
C LYS A 155 -1.52 14.55 -6.45
N LEU A 156 -2.27 13.58 -5.92
CA LEU A 156 -2.44 13.42 -4.47
C LEU A 156 -1.17 12.89 -3.81
N ILE A 157 -0.49 11.92 -4.43
CA ILE A 157 0.79 11.43 -3.93
C ILE A 157 1.78 12.58 -3.81
N ARG A 158 1.93 13.41 -4.84
CA ARG A 158 2.81 14.60 -4.81
C ARG A 158 2.42 15.61 -3.74
N LYS A 159 1.11 15.83 -3.57
CA LYS A 159 0.60 16.83 -2.61
C LYS A 159 0.84 16.44 -1.15
N TYR A 160 0.72 15.14 -0.85
CA TYR A 160 0.71 14.66 0.55
C TYR A 160 2.01 13.98 0.99
N SER A 161 2.96 13.75 0.07
CA SER A 161 4.25 13.17 0.42
C SER A 161 5.25 14.25 0.79
N ASP A 162 5.94 14.05 1.91
CA ASP A 162 7.05 14.89 2.36
C ASP A 162 8.27 14.65 1.44
N GLU A 163 8.49 13.37 1.04
CA GLU A 163 9.53 12.98 0.09
C GLU A 163 8.93 12.30 -1.13
N LEU A 164 9.37 12.71 -2.33
CA LEU A 164 8.96 12.11 -3.59
C LEU A 164 10.14 11.43 -4.30
N ILE A 165 10.12 10.11 -4.31
CA ILE A 165 11.19 9.29 -4.88
C ILE A 165 10.81 8.80 -6.27
N LEU A 166 11.47 9.33 -7.29
CA LEU A 166 11.25 8.94 -8.68
C LEU A 166 12.08 7.72 -9.04
N ASN A 167 11.43 6.58 -9.26
CA ASN A 167 12.05 5.33 -9.64
C ASN A 167 12.04 5.12 -11.17
N LYS A 168 13.02 5.72 -11.86
CA LYS A 168 13.34 5.48 -13.28
C LYS A 168 14.51 4.52 -13.47
N LEU A 169 15.25 4.20 -12.42
CA LEU A 169 16.59 3.61 -12.44
C LEU A 169 16.56 2.09 -12.46
N LYS A 170 17.70 1.48 -12.78
CA LYS A 170 17.98 0.08 -12.48
C LYS A 170 17.98 -0.12 -10.96
N LEU A 171 17.68 -1.34 -10.49
CA LEU A 171 17.48 -1.66 -9.07
C LEU A 171 18.63 -1.15 -8.18
N ARG A 172 19.87 -1.43 -8.56
CA ARG A 172 21.08 -1.05 -7.79
C ARG A 172 21.18 0.46 -7.54
N SER A 173 21.02 1.28 -8.58
CA SER A 173 21.07 2.74 -8.45
C SER A 173 19.89 3.31 -7.63
N PHE A 174 18.77 2.59 -7.62
CA PHE A 174 17.63 2.94 -6.79
C PHE A 174 17.88 2.61 -5.31
N GLU A 175 18.51 1.46 -5.04
CA GLU A 175 18.93 1.05 -3.68
C GLU A 175 19.94 2.03 -3.09
N GLU A 176 20.94 2.45 -3.87
CA GLU A 176 21.93 3.45 -3.43
C GLU A 176 21.28 4.79 -3.07
N LYS A 177 20.26 5.22 -3.84
CA LYS A 177 19.51 6.43 -3.53
C LYS A 177 18.75 6.32 -2.21
N ILE A 178 18.11 5.19 -1.93
CA ILE A 178 17.37 4.98 -0.68
C ILE A 178 18.29 4.96 0.53
N LYS A 179 19.50 4.43 0.40
CA LYS A 179 20.50 4.41 1.48
C LYS A 179 21.01 5.80 1.90
N LYS A 180 20.85 6.80 1.02
CA LYS A 180 21.27 8.19 1.26
C LYS A 180 20.17 9.07 1.87
N LEU A 181 18.96 8.56 1.98
CA LEU A 181 17.80 9.21 2.62
C LEU A 181 17.69 8.82 4.09
#